data_5c290dbdc420c35a49a17ac2e08d06bf
#
_entry.id   5c290dbdc420c35a49a17ac2e08d06bf
#
_cell.length_a   1.000
_cell.length_b   1.000
_cell.length_c   1.000
_cell.angle_alpha   90.00
_cell.angle_beta   90.00
_cell.angle_gamma   90.00
#
_symmetry.space_group_name_H-M   'P 1'
#
loop_
_entity.id
_entity.type
_entity.pdbx_description
1 polymer ?
#
loop_
_entity_poly.entity_id
_entity_poly.type
_entity_poly.pdbx_seq_one_letter_code
_entity_poly.pdbx_strand_id
1 'polypeptide(L)'
;MKTKINLNNKNILITGAAGFIGAALTQRILREYTGVTIIGVDNMNDYYDPMLKEYRNQANKSARLDGHLNGYKFIRGNIADKALVDNLFQECSFDIVVNLAAQAGVRYSIDHPDVYIESNIIGFYNILEACRHTYDNQRQGVQHLVYASSSSVYGGNKKVPFSTEDPVDHPVSLYAATKKSNELLAHSYAKLYNIPCTGLRFFTVYGPAGRPDMFYFSATNKLRKGQTIDIYNYGNCKRDFTYIDDIVEGIIRVMQGAPEKKKGEDGLPIPPYALYNIGGGQPENLLDFVQTLQEELVRAGVLPEDYEFDEHKRLVPMQPGDVPVTYADSTGLERDYGFTPKIGIREGLRKFAEWYANYYSYRA
;
A
#
# COMPACT_ATOMS: atom_id res chain seq x y z
N MET A 1 -23.94 -5.69 -4.94
CA MET A 1 -24.15 -5.17 -3.56
C MET A 1 -22.94 -5.51 -2.71
N LYS A 2 -22.77 -4.87 -1.56
CA LYS A 2 -21.66 -5.08 -0.63
C LYS A 2 -22.22 -5.46 0.74
N THR A 3 -21.58 -6.41 1.41
CA THR A 3 -21.89 -6.70 2.83
C THR A 3 -21.25 -5.62 3.69
N LYS A 4 -22.04 -4.83 4.40
CA LYS A 4 -21.54 -3.78 5.29
C LYS A 4 -20.91 -4.38 6.54
N ILE A 5 -19.72 -3.89 6.90
CA ILE A 5 -18.97 -4.29 8.10
C ILE A 5 -18.72 -3.06 8.96
N ASN A 6 -19.12 -3.11 10.22
CA ASN A 6 -18.73 -2.11 11.20
C ASN A 6 -17.37 -2.53 11.78
N LEU A 7 -16.38 -1.65 11.75
CA LEU A 7 -15.03 -1.94 12.25
C LEU A 7 -14.94 -1.91 13.79
N ASN A 8 -15.90 -1.31 14.49
CA ASN A 8 -15.92 -1.36 15.95
C ASN A 8 -15.99 -2.81 16.46
N ASN A 9 -15.27 -3.10 17.53
CA ASN A 9 -15.18 -4.41 18.17
C ASN A 9 -14.70 -5.52 17.23
N LYS A 10 -13.82 -5.20 16.28
CA LYS A 10 -13.26 -6.17 15.33
C LYS A 10 -11.83 -6.56 15.69
N ASN A 11 -11.53 -7.84 15.43
CA ASN A 11 -10.17 -8.36 15.42
C ASN A 11 -9.61 -8.29 14.02
N ILE A 12 -8.55 -7.53 13.84
CA ILE A 12 -7.98 -7.23 12.51
C ILE A 12 -6.53 -7.69 12.46
N LEU A 13 -6.19 -8.50 11.46
CA LEU A 13 -4.81 -8.78 11.10
C LEU A 13 -4.34 -7.77 10.05
N ILE A 14 -3.23 -7.07 10.33
CA ILE A 14 -2.56 -6.20 9.34
C ILE A 14 -1.14 -6.73 9.16
N THR A 15 -0.84 -7.31 8.00
CA THR A 15 0.52 -7.68 7.64
C THR A 15 1.24 -6.51 6.95
N GLY A 16 2.56 -6.40 7.13
CA GLY A 16 3.28 -5.19 6.72
C GLY A 16 2.98 -3.99 7.62
N ALA A 17 2.66 -4.24 8.89
CA ALA A 17 2.20 -3.23 9.85
C ALA A 17 3.25 -2.17 10.23
N ALA A 18 4.54 -2.44 10.05
CA ALA A 18 5.63 -1.47 10.18
C ALA A 18 6.03 -0.83 8.82
N GLY A 19 5.34 -1.23 7.73
CA GLY A 19 5.46 -0.61 6.41
C GLY A 19 4.76 0.76 6.36
N PHE A 20 4.94 1.49 5.27
CA PHE A 20 4.39 2.84 5.08
C PHE A 20 2.86 2.86 5.21
N ILE A 21 2.17 2.11 4.36
CA ILE A 21 0.71 2.09 4.32
C ILE A 21 0.14 1.36 5.55
N GLY A 22 0.76 0.23 5.95
CA GLY A 22 0.29 -0.58 7.07
C GLY A 22 0.31 0.18 8.41
N ALA A 23 1.35 0.98 8.64
CA ALA A 23 1.45 1.79 9.85
C ALA A 23 0.41 2.92 9.86
N ALA A 24 0.26 3.65 8.75
CA ALA A 24 -0.72 4.72 8.64
C ALA A 24 -2.16 4.20 8.83
N LEU A 25 -2.47 3.04 8.22
CA LEU A 25 -3.77 2.36 8.39
C LEU A 25 -4.00 1.94 9.85
N THR A 26 -3.00 1.31 10.48
CA THR A 26 -3.08 0.89 11.88
C THR A 26 -3.39 2.07 12.81
N GLN A 27 -2.63 3.17 12.66
CA GLN A 27 -2.81 4.37 13.48
C GLN A 27 -4.20 4.98 13.29
N ARG A 28 -4.68 5.06 12.05
CA ARG A 28 -5.99 5.62 11.72
C ARG A 28 -7.12 4.79 12.35
N ILE A 29 -7.07 3.45 12.23
CA ILE A 29 -8.09 2.57 12.82
C ILE A 29 -8.10 2.70 14.35
N LEU A 30 -6.93 2.71 15.00
CA LEU A 30 -6.83 2.83 16.47
C LEU A 30 -7.34 4.17 17.00
N ARG A 31 -7.34 5.23 16.17
CA ARG A 31 -7.86 6.55 16.56
C ARG A 31 -9.36 6.71 16.33
N GLU A 32 -9.91 6.08 15.30
CA GLU A 32 -11.29 6.37 14.85
C GLU A 32 -12.32 5.34 15.27
N TYR A 33 -11.89 4.11 15.60
CA TYR A 33 -12.80 3.03 15.97
C TYR A 33 -12.57 2.61 17.42
N THR A 34 -13.58 2.00 18.04
CA THR A 34 -13.54 1.56 19.45
C THR A 34 -13.65 0.04 19.57
N GLY A 35 -13.02 -0.53 20.59
CA GLY A 35 -13.01 -1.97 20.86
C GLY A 35 -12.25 -2.80 19.82
N VAL A 36 -11.44 -2.16 18.97
CA VAL A 36 -10.69 -2.85 17.93
C VAL A 36 -9.43 -3.48 18.52
N THR A 37 -9.17 -4.72 18.16
CA THR A 37 -7.89 -5.38 18.42
C THR A 37 -7.14 -5.57 17.08
N ILE A 38 -5.95 -4.99 16.97
CA ILE A 38 -5.10 -5.15 15.79
C ILE A 38 -3.89 -6.01 16.14
N ILE A 39 -3.71 -7.09 15.40
CA ILE A 39 -2.45 -7.83 15.36
C ILE A 39 -1.67 -7.36 14.13
N GLY A 40 -0.54 -6.67 14.37
CA GLY A 40 0.36 -6.21 13.31
C GLY A 40 1.51 -7.20 13.12
N VAL A 41 1.76 -7.65 11.90
CA VAL A 41 2.89 -8.53 11.55
C VAL A 41 3.81 -7.82 10.57
N ASP A 42 5.12 -7.84 10.84
CA ASP A 42 6.16 -7.34 9.91
C ASP A 42 7.47 -8.08 10.17
N ASN A 43 8.21 -8.42 9.12
CA ASN A 43 9.50 -9.09 9.28
C ASN A 43 10.64 -8.14 9.67
N MET A 44 10.40 -6.83 9.61
CA MET A 44 11.38 -5.79 9.92
C MET A 44 12.68 -5.95 9.13
N ASN A 45 12.58 -6.36 7.83
CA ASN A 45 13.74 -6.54 6.98
C ASN A 45 14.49 -5.21 6.75
N ASP A 46 15.70 -5.32 6.26
CA ASP A 46 16.66 -4.23 6.05
C ASP A 46 16.68 -3.70 4.59
N TYR A 47 15.60 -3.92 3.83
CA TYR A 47 15.45 -3.37 2.47
C TYR A 47 15.69 -1.84 2.43
N TYR A 48 15.31 -1.16 3.49
CA TYR A 48 15.73 0.20 3.83
C TYR A 48 15.91 0.31 5.34
N ASP A 49 16.42 1.45 5.84
CA ASP A 49 16.75 1.66 7.25
C ASP A 49 15.66 1.12 8.20
N PRO A 50 15.92 0.05 8.97
CA PRO A 50 14.95 -0.53 9.90
C PRO A 50 14.47 0.43 10.99
N MET A 51 15.25 1.48 11.28
CA MET A 51 14.86 2.50 12.26
C MET A 51 13.58 3.24 11.85
N LEU A 52 13.32 3.41 10.55
CA LEU A 52 12.07 4.01 10.08
C LEU A 52 10.88 3.06 10.29
N LYS A 53 11.08 1.75 10.17
CA LYS A 53 10.05 0.75 10.52
C LYS A 53 9.77 0.76 12.03
N GLU A 54 10.83 0.85 12.85
CA GLU A 54 10.65 0.95 14.30
C GLU A 54 9.93 2.24 14.70
N TYR A 55 10.27 3.37 14.10
CA TYR A 55 9.54 4.64 14.30
C TYR A 55 8.05 4.49 14.02
N ARG A 56 7.68 3.87 12.90
CA ARG A 56 6.27 3.62 12.55
C ARG A 56 5.59 2.67 13.55
N ASN A 57 6.28 1.62 13.97
CA ASN A 57 5.77 0.67 14.95
C ASN A 57 5.55 1.31 16.34
N GLN A 58 6.45 2.19 16.78
CA GLN A 58 6.25 2.97 18.01
C GLN A 58 5.05 3.92 17.88
N ALA A 59 4.89 4.58 16.72
CA ALA A 59 3.72 5.41 16.46
C ALA A 59 2.40 4.59 16.49
N ASN A 60 2.42 3.33 16.01
CA ASN A 60 1.27 2.41 16.13
C ASN A 60 0.94 2.12 17.60
N LYS A 61 1.95 1.82 18.43
CA LYS A 61 1.77 1.56 19.87
C LYS A 61 1.18 2.76 20.62
N SER A 62 1.54 3.97 20.18
CA SER A 62 1.10 5.23 20.79
C SER A 62 -0.21 5.79 20.22
N ALA A 63 -0.78 5.16 19.19
CA ALA A 63 -1.92 5.72 18.44
C ALA A 63 -3.28 5.61 19.17
N ARG A 64 -3.33 5.07 20.38
CA ARG A 64 -4.58 4.93 21.14
C ARG A 64 -5.10 6.29 21.60
N LEU A 65 -6.41 6.49 21.49
CA LEU A 65 -7.09 7.60 22.17
C LEU A 65 -7.44 7.19 23.60
N ASP A 66 -7.34 8.16 24.53
CA ASP A 66 -7.79 7.97 25.91
C ASP A 66 -9.28 7.59 25.93
N GLY A 67 -9.60 6.53 26.67
CA GLY A 67 -10.97 6.01 26.79
C GLY A 67 -11.37 5.00 25.71
N HIS A 68 -10.57 4.74 24.69
CA HIS A 68 -10.82 3.66 23.73
C HIS A 68 -10.20 2.33 24.20
N LEU A 69 -11.03 1.27 24.28
CA LEU A 69 -10.60 -0.09 24.65
C LEU A 69 -9.93 -0.79 23.45
N ASN A 70 -8.98 -0.12 22.79
CA ASN A 70 -8.31 -0.66 21.60
C ASN A 70 -7.02 -1.40 21.99
N GLY A 71 -6.78 -2.53 21.33
CA GLY A 71 -5.57 -3.33 21.46
C GLY A 71 -4.69 -3.25 20.21
N TYR A 72 -3.37 -3.09 20.40
CA TYR A 72 -2.39 -3.31 19.36
C TYR A 72 -1.29 -4.23 19.87
N LYS A 73 -1.09 -5.36 19.18
CA LYS A 73 0.01 -6.30 19.43
C LYS A 73 0.85 -6.39 18.16
N PHE A 74 2.14 -6.13 18.27
CA PHE A 74 3.09 -6.29 17.19
C PHE A 74 3.79 -7.64 17.30
N ILE A 75 3.88 -8.34 16.17
CA ILE A 75 4.60 -9.61 16.04
C ILE A 75 5.66 -9.43 14.93
N ARG A 76 6.92 -9.57 15.32
CA ARG A 76 8.01 -9.63 14.35
C ARG A 76 8.05 -11.02 13.74
N GLY A 77 7.71 -11.12 12.44
CA GLY A 77 7.68 -12.40 11.75
C GLY A 77 7.46 -12.27 10.25
N ASN A 78 7.79 -13.33 9.53
CA ASN A 78 7.66 -13.43 8.09
C ASN A 78 6.39 -14.22 7.73
N ILE A 79 5.52 -13.66 6.91
CA ILE A 79 4.30 -14.36 6.46
C ILE A 79 4.62 -15.58 5.56
N ALA A 80 5.84 -15.70 5.04
CA ALA A 80 6.29 -16.90 4.36
C ALA A 80 6.54 -18.08 5.33
N ASP A 81 6.70 -17.80 6.63
CA ASP A 81 6.71 -18.84 7.67
C ASP A 81 5.29 -19.34 7.93
N LYS A 82 4.98 -20.50 7.35
CA LYS A 82 3.67 -21.12 7.47
C LYS A 82 3.28 -21.41 8.92
N ALA A 83 4.23 -21.86 9.76
CA ALA A 83 3.95 -22.19 11.14
C ALA A 83 3.57 -20.94 11.95
N LEU A 84 4.25 -19.82 11.71
CA LEU A 84 3.87 -18.52 12.31
C LEU A 84 2.44 -18.14 11.93
N VAL A 85 2.11 -18.19 10.64
CA VAL A 85 0.78 -17.80 10.15
C VAL A 85 -0.30 -18.72 10.71
N ASP A 86 -0.09 -20.05 10.67
CA ASP A 86 -1.04 -21.03 11.20
C ASP A 86 -1.29 -20.78 12.72
N ASN A 87 -0.24 -20.57 13.51
CA ASN A 87 -0.36 -20.27 14.95
C ASN A 87 -1.15 -19.00 15.22
N LEU A 88 -0.91 -17.94 14.43
CA LEU A 88 -1.67 -16.68 14.56
C LEU A 88 -3.18 -16.88 14.39
N PHE A 89 -3.58 -17.67 13.38
CA PHE A 89 -5.00 -17.93 13.11
C PHE A 89 -5.60 -18.98 14.06
N GLN A 90 -4.79 -19.78 14.73
CA GLN A 90 -5.25 -20.66 15.82
C GLN A 90 -5.46 -19.90 17.12
N GLU A 91 -4.56 -18.98 17.47
CA GLU A 91 -4.65 -18.18 18.69
C GLU A 91 -5.66 -17.03 18.61
N CYS A 92 -5.86 -16.47 17.42
CA CYS A 92 -6.68 -15.28 17.19
C CYS A 92 -7.77 -15.56 16.15
N SER A 93 -9.01 -15.26 16.50
CA SER A 93 -10.12 -15.24 15.53
C SER A 93 -10.15 -13.87 14.85
N PHE A 94 -9.73 -13.79 13.61
CA PHE A 94 -9.75 -12.54 12.83
C PHE A 94 -11.08 -12.36 12.10
N ASP A 95 -11.67 -11.17 12.24
CA ASP A 95 -12.81 -10.74 11.42
C ASP A 95 -12.36 -10.24 10.05
N ILE A 96 -11.26 -9.47 10.01
CA ILE A 96 -10.75 -8.85 8.80
C ILE A 96 -9.24 -9.10 8.72
N VAL A 97 -8.79 -9.39 7.50
CA VAL A 97 -7.36 -9.52 7.18
C VAL A 97 -7.00 -8.48 6.13
N VAL A 98 -5.98 -7.66 6.42
CA VAL A 98 -5.42 -6.69 5.47
C VAL A 98 -3.98 -7.08 5.18
N ASN A 99 -3.76 -7.70 4.01
CA ASN A 99 -2.44 -8.18 3.61
C ASN A 99 -1.69 -7.12 2.80
N LEU A 100 -0.84 -6.35 3.49
CA LEU A 100 0.04 -5.34 2.87
C LEU A 100 1.52 -5.78 2.88
N ALA A 101 1.87 -6.85 3.58
CA ALA A 101 3.22 -7.41 3.57
C ALA A 101 3.57 -7.89 2.16
N ALA A 102 4.65 -7.36 1.64
CA ALA A 102 5.21 -7.74 0.36
C ALA A 102 6.63 -7.17 0.22
N GLN A 103 7.46 -7.83 -0.57
CA GLN A 103 8.62 -7.16 -1.12
C GLN A 103 8.15 -6.28 -2.28
N ALA A 104 8.44 -4.98 -2.18
CA ALA A 104 8.05 -3.98 -3.18
C ALA A 104 9.28 -3.44 -3.91
N GLY A 105 9.05 -2.76 -5.04
CA GLY A 105 10.11 -2.16 -5.86
C GLY A 105 10.35 -2.95 -7.15
N VAL A 106 10.09 -2.32 -8.30
CA VAL A 106 10.25 -2.96 -9.62
C VAL A 106 11.72 -3.31 -9.89
N ARG A 107 12.63 -2.37 -9.64
CA ARG A 107 14.06 -2.53 -9.95
C ARG A 107 14.74 -3.56 -9.06
N TYR A 108 14.46 -3.52 -7.77
CA TYR A 108 15.03 -4.47 -6.81
C TYR A 108 14.67 -5.93 -7.14
N SER A 109 13.53 -6.16 -7.83
CA SER A 109 13.13 -7.51 -8.26
C SER A 109 14.01 -8.11 -9.36
N ILE A 110 14.86 -7.31 -10.02
CA ILE A 110 15.80 -7.76 -11.03
C ILE A 110 17.00 -8.44 -10.35
N ASP A 111 17.53 -7.79 -9.31
CA ASP A 111 18.75 -8.22 -8.64
C ASP A 111 18.48 -9.22 -7.49
N HIS A 112 17.26 -9.19 -6.91
CA HIS A 112 16.87 -9.99 -5.76
C HIS A 112 15.52 -10.71 -5.99
N PRO A 113 15.42 -11.62 -6.98
CA PRO A 113 14.15 -12.24 -7.36
C PRO A 113 13.54 -13.13 -6.25
N ASP A 114 14.38 -13.85 -5.49
CA ASP A 114 13.95 -14.84 -4.52
C ASP A 114 13.07 -14.25 -3.41
N VAL A 115 13.43 -13.04 -2.92
CA VAL A 115 12.64 -12.38 -1.85
C VAL A 115 11.24 -12.00 -2.30
N TYR A 116 11.02 -11.85 -3.63
CA TYR A 116 9.68 -11.59 -4.20
C TYR A 116 8.84 -12.87 -4.26
N ILE A 117 9.45 -13.99 -4.62
CA ILE A 117 8.76 -15.28 -4.59
C ILE A 117 8.39 -15.64 -3.15
N GLU A 118 9.35 -15.54 -2.23
CA GLU A 118 9.12 -15.83 -0.82
C GLU A 118 8.01 -14.95 -0.23
N SER A 119 8.16 -13.64 -0.27
CA SER A 119 7.22 -12.73 0.38
C SER A 119 5.88 -12.62 -0.33
N ASN A 120 5.90 -12.48 -1.68
CA ASN A 120 4.70 -12.12 -2.43
C ASN A 120 3.88 -13.34 -2.86
N ILE A 121 4.54 -14.49 -3.11
CA ILE A 121 3.83 -15.70 -3.54
C ILE A 121 3.61 -16.63 -2.35
N ILE A 122 4.68 -17.11 -1.69
CA ILE A 122 4.57 -18.06 -0.58
C ILE A 122 3.86 -17.40 0.60
N GLY A 123 4.27 -16.18 0.96
CA GLY A 123 3.64 -15.44 2.06
C GLY A 123 2.16 -15.18 1.83
N PHE A 124 1.76 -14.74 0.64
CA PHE A 124 0.35 -14.52 0.34
C PHE A 124 -0.46 -15.82 0.29
N TYR A 125 0.11 -16.88 -0.26
CA TYR A 125 -0.48 -18.23 -0.24
C TYR A 125 -0.77 -18.69 1.20
N ASN A 126 0.17 -18.53 2.12
CA ASN A 126 -0.04 -18.88 3.54
C ASN A 126 -1.21 -18.09 4.16
N ILE A 127 -1.34 -16.80 3.85
CA ILE A 127 -2.47 -15.97 4.31
C ILE A 127 -3.80 -16.48 3.73
N LEU A 128 -3.83 -16.83 2.44
CA LEU A 128 -5.03 -17.37 1.79
C LEU A 128 -5.45 -18.72 2.42
N GLU A 129 -4.50 -19.64 2.65
CA GLU A 129 -4.77 -20.92 3.32
C GLU A 129 -5.27 -20.71 4.74
N ALA A 130 -4.63 -19.83 5.50
CA ALA A 130 -5.08 -19.53 6.85
C ALA A 130 -6.51 -18.95 6.87
N CYS A 131 -6.83 -18.02 5.95
CA CYS A 131 -8.19 -17.51 5.78
C CYS A 131 -9.18 -18.62 5.42
N ARG A 132 -8.80 -19.55 4.51
CA ARG A 132 -9.63 -20.70 4.14
C ARG A 132 -10.00 -21.55 5.35
N HIS A 133 -9.02 -21.88 6.17
CA HIS A 133 -9.23 -22.71 7.36
C HIS A 133 -10.08 -22.05 8.45
N THR A 134 -10.29 -20.74 8.41
CA THR A 134 -11.23 -20.07 9.35
C THR A 134 -12.69 -20.49 9.12
N TYR A 135 -13.02 -21.06 7.96
CA TYR A 135 -14.36 -21.57 7.63
C TYR A 135 -14.57 -23.05 7.94
N ASP A 136 -13.53 -23.74 8.38
CA ASP A 136 -13.63 -25.14 8.74
C ASP A 136 -14.60 -25.34 9.92
N ASN A 137 -15.28 -26.49 9.96
CA ASN A 137 -16.25 -26.83 10.98
C ASN A 137 -17.43 -25.82 11.10
N GLN A 138 -17.88 -25.27 9.98
CA GLN A 138 -19.03 -24.35 9.90
C GLN A 138 -18.85 -23.04 10.69
N ARG A 139 -17.61 -22.61 10.92
CA ARG A 139 -17.30 -21.32 11.53
C ARG A 139 -17.66 -20.17 10.57
N GLN A 140 -17.89 -18.98 11.11
CA GLN A 140 -18.22 -17.80 10.30
C GLN A 140 -17.08 -17.38 9.37
N GLY A 141 -15.83 -17.64 9.74
CA GLY A 141 -14.63 -17.33 8.99
C GLY A 141 -14.33 -15.83 8.87
N VAL A 142 -13.26 -15.50 8.17
CA VAL A 142 -12.86 -14.11 7.87
C VAL A 142 -13.95 -13.43 7.05
N GLN A 143 -14.44 -12.29 7.50
CA GLN A 143 -15.52 -11.54 6.85
C GLN A 143 -15.02 -10.82 5.58
N HIS A 144 -13.75 -10.39 5.56
CA HIS A 144 -13.15 -9.72 4.41
C HIS A 144 -11.63 -9.85 4.41
N LEU A 145 -11.06 -10.31 3.30
CA LEU A 145 -9.64 -10.23 3.00
C LEU A 145 -9.40 -9.08 2.02
N VAL A 146 -8.67 -8.05 2.44
CA VAL A 146 -8.21 -6.96 1.59
C VAL A 146 -6.72 -7.15 1.35
N TYR A 147 -6.25 -7.04 0.11
CA TYR A 147 -4.83 -7.24 -0.19
C TYR A 147 -4.27 -6.23 -1.19
N ALA A 148 -2.97 -5.98 -1.08
CA ALA A 148 -2.26 -5.07 -1.96
C ALA A 148 -1.87 -5.75 -3.27
N SER A 149 -2.45 -5.30 -4.40
CA SER A 149 -1.90 -5.41 -5.73
C SER A 149 -1.09 -4.14 -6.08
N SER A 150 -0.84 -3.85 -7.34
CA SER A 150 -0.01 -2.72 -7.77
C SER A 150 -0.38 -2.28 -9.18
N SER A 151 -0.26 -0.99 -9.48
CA SER A 151 -0.33 -0.48 -10.85
C SER A 151 0.75 -1.04 -11.78
N SER A 152 1.82 -1.64 -11.23
CA SER A 152 2.85 -2.32 -12.01
C SER A 152 2.32 -3.48 -12.85
N VAL A 153 1.16 -4.05 -12.50
CA VAL A 153 0.50 -5.13 -13.28
C VAL A 153 0.10 -4.68 -14.68
N TYR A 154 -0.13 -3.39 -14.89
CA TYR A 154 -0.44 -2.84 -16.22
C TYR A 154 0.73 -2.94 -17.20
N GLY A 155 1.96 -3.07 -16.68
CA GLY A 155 3.14 -3.30 -17.50
C GLY A 155 3.30 -2.27 -18.60
N GLY A 156 3.36 -2.73 -19.85
CA GLY A 156 3.51 -1.90 -21.04
C GLY A 156 2.20 -1.41 -21.66
N ASN A 157 1.06 -1.47 -20.97
CA ASN A 157 -0.22 -0.97 -21.49
C ASN A 157 -0.10 0.51 -21.90
N LYS A 158 -0.59 0.84 -23.10
CA LYS A 158 -0.52 2.20 -23.67
C LYS A 158 -1.79 3.01 -23.44
N LYS A 159 -2.94 2.34 -23.26
CA LYS A 159 -4.22 2.98 -22.96
C LYS A 159 -4.20 3.60 -21.58
N VAL A 160 -4.60 4.86 -21.46
CA VAL A 160 -4.80 5.57 -20.20
C VAL A 160 -6.17 6.27 -20.23
N PRO A 161 -6.88 6.39 -19.08
CA PRO A 161 -6.51 5.85 -17.76
C PRO A 161 -6.51 4.32 -17.74
N PHE A 162 -5.69 3.73 -16.86
CA PHE A 162 -5.65 2.28 -16.64
C PHE A 162 -6.93 1.81 -15.95
N SER A 163 -7.66 0.91 -16.60
CA SER A 163 -8.87 0.32 -16.04
C SER A 163 -8.62 -1.07 -15.46
N THR A 164 -9.37 -1.46 -14.43
CA THR A 164 -9.32 -2.83 -13.90
C THR A 164 -9.80 -3.87 -14.92
N GLU A 165 -10.53 -3.45 -15.96
CA GLU A 165 -10.99 -4.30 -17.06
C GLU A 165 -9.92 -4.48 -18.15
N ASP A 166 -8.84 -3.71 -18.14
CA ASP A 166 -7.77 -3.85 -19.12
C ASP A 166 -7.01 -5.17 -18.91
N PRO A 167 -6.64 -5.88 -19.99
CA PRO A 167 -5.80 -7.07 -19.89
C PRO A 167 -4.42 -6.71 -19.31
N VAL A 168 -3.95 -7.53 -18.38
CA VAL A 168 -2.67 -7.32 -17.67
C VAL A 168 -1.81 -8.59 -17.69
N ASP A 169 -1.69 -9.20 -18.88
CA ASP A 169 -1.06 -10.50 -19.08
C ASP A 169 0.41 -10.40 -19.51
N HIS A 170 0.93 -9.18 -19.65
CA HIS A 170 2.29 -8.91 -20.11
C HIS A 170 3.07 -8.06 -19.06
N PRO A 171 3.37 -8.64 -17.88
CA PRO A 171 4.14 -7.95 -16.86
C PRO A 171 5.57 -7.67 -17.35
N VAL A 172 6.12 -6.49 -17.03
CA VAL A 172 7.47 -6.08 -17.44
C VAL A 172 8.50 -6.24 -16.32
N SER A 173 8.12 -6.82 -15.20
CA SER A 173 9.02 -7.13 -14.08
C SER A 173 8.51 -8.31 -13.27
N LEU A 174 9.41 -8.98 -12.55
CA LEU A 174 9.04 -10.06 -11.62
C LEU A 174 8.09 -9.54 -10.54
N TYR A 175 8.33 -8.34 -10.01
CA TYR A 175 7.40 -7.72 -9.06
C TYR A 175 5.97 -7.63 -9.61
N ALA A 176 5.82 -7.14 -10.84
CA ALA A 176 4.49 -7.07 -11.49
C ALA A 176 3.87 -8.46 -11.66
N ALA A 177 4.67 -9.45 -12.08
CA ALA A 177 4.22 -10.83 -12.21
C ALA A 177 3.73 -11.41 -10.88
N THR A 178 4.46 -11.18 -9.76
CA THR A 178 4.02 -11.66 -8.45
C THR A 178 2.72 -10.98 -7.99
N LYS A 179 2.54 -9.68 -8.28
CA LYS A 179 1.30 -8.98 -7.94
C LYS A 179 0.11 -9.45 -8.77
N LYS A 180 0.31 -9.70 -10.07
CA LYS A 180 -0.72 -10.32 -10.90
C LYS A 180 -1.06 -11.74 -10.42
N SER A 181 -0.06 -12.52 -10.01
CA SER A 181 -0.28 -13.86 -9.43
C SER A 181 -1.13 -13.77 -8.15
N ASN A 182 -0.93 -12.75 -7.31
CA ASN A 182 -1.79 -12.55 -6.13
C ASN A 182 -3.27 -12.33 -6.52
N GLU A 183 -3.55 -11.57 -7.59
CA GLU A 183 -4.92 -11.37 -8.08
C GLU A 183 -5.56 -12.70 -8.50
N LEU A 184 -4.82 -13.55 -9.25
CA LEU A 184 -5.29 -14.85 -9.72
C LEU A 184 -5.50 -15.82 -8.56
N LEU A 185 -4.57 -15.89 -7.62
CA LEU A 185 -4.69 -16.72 -6.41
C LEU A 185 -5.91 -16.30 -5.58
N ALA A 186 -6.06 -15.02 -5.27
CA ALA A 186 -7.19 -14.51 -4.51
C ALA A 186 -8.54 -14.81 -5.20
N HIS A 187 -8.62 -14.62 -6.53
CA HIS A 187 -9.82 -14.95 -7.29
C HIS A 187 -10.17 -16.45 -7.19
N SER A 188 -9.18 -17.34 -7.34
CA SER A 188 -9.41 -18.78 -7.25
C SER A 188 -9.88 -19.19 -5.85
N TYR A 189 -9.30 -18.64 -4.79
CA TYR A 189 -9.72 -18.90 -3.41
C TYR A 189 -11.13 -18.33 -3.11
N ALA A 190 -11.44 -17.17 -3.64
CA ALA A 190 -12.80 -16.61 -3.56
C ALA A 190 -13.82 -17.54 -4.24
N LYS A 191 -13.48 -18.10 -5.43
CA LYS A 191 -14.36 -19.04 -6.15
C LYS A 191 -14.54 -20.35 -5.42
N LEU A 192 -13.41 -20.96 -4.98
CA LEU A 192 -13.43 -22.33 -4.43
C LEU A 192 -13.96 -22.37 -2.99
N TYR A 193 -13.61 -21.38 -2.18
CA TYR A 193 -13.86 -21.37 -0.74
C TYR A 193 -14.81 -20.27 -0.29
N ASN A 194 -15.34 -19.49 -1.26
CA ASN A 194 -16.32 -18.42 -0.97
C ASN A 194 -15.80 -17.38 0.04
N ILE A 195 -14.50 -17.04 -0.04
CA ILE A 195 -13.84 -16.05 0.80
C ILE A 195 -14.05 -14.67 0.19
N PRO A 196 -14.67 -13.69 0.90
CA PRO A 196 -14.79 -12.33 0.37
C PRO A 196 -13.40 -11.67 0.27
N CYS A 197 -12.96 -11.37 -0.96
CA CYS A 197 -11.64 -10.82 -1.25
C CYS A 197 -11.75 -9.52 -2.04
N THR A 198 -10.97 -8.49 -1.66
CA THR A 198 -10.81 -7.28 -2.46
C THR A 198 -9.33 -6.96 -2.66
N GLY A 199 -8.91 -6.93 -3.93
CA GLY A 199 -7.59 -6.47 -4.34
C GLY A 199 -7.58 -4.97 -4.62
N LEU A 200 -6.51 -4.29 -4.22
CA LEU A 200 -6.28 -2.88 -4.48
C LEU A 200 -5.00 -2.70 -5.29
N ARG A 201 -5.11 -2.20 -6.52
CA ARG A 201 -3.96 -1.81 -7.35
C ARG A 201 -3.52 -0.41 -6.93
N PHE A 202 -2.53 -0.34 -6.06
CA PHE A 202 -1.96 0.93 -5.60
C PHE A 202 -1.16 1.60 -6.71
N PHE A 203 -1.42 2.89 -6.91
CA PHE A 203 -0.56 3.78 -7.68
C PHE A 203 0.53 4.37 -6.79
N THR A 204 1.14 5.49 -7.16
CA THR A 204 2.28 6.02 -6.43
C THR A 204 1.83 6.71 -5.15
N VAL A 205 2.05 6.07 -4.00
CA VAL A 205 1.71 6.62 -2.68
C VAL A 205 2.86 7.47 -2.15
N TYR A 206 2.55 8.67 -1.63
CA TYR A 206 3.53 9.57 -1.04
C TYR A 206 3.02 10.17 0.28
N GLY A 207 3.93 10.72 1.10
CA GLY A 207 3.58 11.40 2.35
C GLY A 207 4.57 11.15 3.48
N PRO A 208 4.25 11.64 4.71
CA PRO A 208 5.04 11.48 5.92
C PRO A 208 5.38 10.01 6.23
N ALA A 209 6.56 9.78 6.78
CA ALA A 209 7.06 8.44 7.09
C ALA A 209 6.98 7.47 5.90
N GLY A 210 7.15 7.98 4.68
CA GLY A 210 7.11 7.18 3.46
C GLY A 210 8.30 6.26 3.27
N ARG A 211 8.36 5.57 2.12
CA ARG A 211 9.46 4.65 1.80
C ARG A 211 10.65 5.43 1.24
N PRO A 212 11.88 5.21 1.77
CA PRO A 212 13.08 5.91 1.32
C PRO A 212 13.51 5.62 -0.13
N ASP A 213 13.08 4.48 -0.69
CA ASP A 213 13.32 4.09 -2.09
C ASP A 213 12.40 4.80 -3.09
N MET A 214 11.33 5.45 -2.62
CA MET A 214 10.46 6.27 -3.47
C MET A 214 11.13 7.57 -3.88
N PHE A 215 10.87 8.01 -5.11
CA PHE A 215 11.55 9.15 -5.74
C PHE A 215 11.57 10.40 -4.85
N TYR A 216 10.42 10.83 -4.31
CA TYR A 216 10.33 12.05 -3.51
C TYR A 216 11.21 12.01 -2.25
N PHE A 217 11.28 10.84 -1.60
CA PHE A 217 12.09 10.66 -0.41
C PHE A 217 13.58 10.54 -0.75
N SER A 218 13.93 9.74 -1.77
CA SER A 218 15.31 9.59 -2.21
C SER A 218 15.88 10.89 -2.78
N ALA A 219 15.07 11.68 -3.50
CA ALA A 219 15.43 13.02 -3.96
C ALA A 219 15.72 13.95 -2.78
N THR A 220 14.84 13.99 -1.77
CA THR A 220 15.06 14.78 -0.54
C THR A 220 16.38 14.42 0.15
N ASN A 221 16.67 13.11 0.29
CA ASN A 221 17.92 12.65 0.89
C ASN A 221 19.17 13.13 0.12
N LYS A 222 19.09 13.15 -1.21
CA LYS A 222 20.18 13.64 -2.08
C LYS A 222 20.33 15.17 -2.00
N LEU A 223 19.23 15.89 -2.19
CA LEU A 223 19.23 17.37 -2.16
C LEU A 223 19.75 17.91 -0.83
N ARG A 224 19.35 17.33 0.29
CA ARG A 224 19.85 17.71 1.62
C ARG A 224 21.37 17.53 1.76
N LYS A 225 21.96 16.59 1.00
CA LYS A 225 23.42 16.35 0.98
C LYS A 225 24.15 17.16 -0.09
N GLY A 226 23.49 18.11 -0.75
CA GLY A 226 24.04 18.85 -1.88
C GLY A 226 24.32 17.99 -3.13
N GLN A 227 23.66 16.83 -3.24
CA GLN A 227 23.85 15.90 -4.35
C GLN A 227 22.82 16.18 -5.46
N THR A 228 23.22 15.93 -6.70
CA THR A 228 22.35 16.06 -7.87
C THR A 228 21.36 14.90 -7.97
N ILE A 229 20.11 15.23 -8.32
CA ILE A 229 19.08 14.26 -8.66
C ILE A 229 18.92 14.09 -10.17
N ASP A 230 18.71 12.85 -10.63
CA ASP A 230 18.40 12.56 -12.01
C ASP A 230 16.87 12.58 -12.23
N ILE A 231 16.46 13.39 -13.20
CA ILE A 231 15.06 13.49 -13.63
C ILE A 231 14.95 12.79 -14.98
N TYR A 232 14.35 11.59 -14.96
CA TYR A 232 14.27 10.72 -16.13
C TYR A 232 13.28 11.22 -17.19
N ASN A 233 13.48 10.74 -18.42
CA ASN A 233 12.73 11.14 -19.61
C ASN A 233 12.70 12.67 -19.79
N TYR A 234 13.80 13.34 -19.43
CA TYR A 234 13.89 14.81 -19.48
C TYR A 234 12.74 15.52 -18.75
N GLY A 235 12.12 14.87 -17.77
CA GLY A 235 10.95 15.37 -17.07
C GLY A 235 9.60 15.13 -17.77
N ASN A 236 9.59 14.59 -18.97
CA ASN A 236 8.37 14.29 -19.75
C ASN A 236 7.64 13.04 -19.24
N CYS A 237 7.37 13.01 -17.94
CA CYS A 237 6.65 11.95 -17.29
C CYS A 237 5.47 12.51 -16.49
N LYS A 238 4.37 11.77 -16.51
CA LYS A 238 3.24 12.04 -15.61
C LYS A 238 3.02 10.86 -14.68
N ARG A 239 2.80 11.14 -13.41
CA ARG A 239 2.56 10.11 -12.39
C ARG A 239 1.30 10.44 -11.62
N ASP A 240 0.53 9.41 -11.39
CA ASP A 240 -0.61 9.45 -10.49
C ASP A 240 -0.10 9.30 -9.06
N PHE A 241 0.04 10.42 -8.36
CA PHE A 241 0.45 10.48 -6.96
C PHE A 241 -0.78 10.55 -6.07
N THR A 242 -0.78 9.74 -5.01
CA THR A 242 -1.88 9.76 -4.03
C THR A 242 -1.32 9.91 -2.63
N TYR A 243 -1.85 10.87 -1.89
CA TYR A 243 -1.42 11.13 -0.53
C TYR A 243 -1.83 9.98 0.42
N ILE A 244 -0.99 9.70 1.40
CA ILE A 244 -1.15 8.54 2.30
C ILE A 244 -2.50 8.52 3.03
N ASP A 245 -3.02 9.66 3.50
CA ASP A 245 -4.29 9.71 4.22
C ASP A 245 -5.48 9.37 3.32
N ASP A 246 -5.43 9.76 2.03
CA ASP A 246 -6.43 9.37 1.04
C ASP A 246 -6.38 7.86 0.78
N ILE A 247 -5.16 7.29 0.68
CA ILE A 247 -4.99 5.85 0.53
C ILE A 247 -5.59 5.10 1.72
N VAL A 248 -5.31 5.54 2.94
CA VAL A 248 -5.84 4.93 4.17
C VAL A 248 -7.36 5.04 4.22
N GLU A 249 -7.93 6.19 3.85
CA GLU A 249 -9.38 6.37 3.76
C GLU A 249 -10.00 5.38 2.76
N GLY A 250 -9.40 5.23 1.59
CA GLY A 250 -9.86 4.27 0.57
C GLY A 250 -9.84 2.83 1.08
N ILE A 251 -8.75 2.41 1.75
CA ILE A 251 -8.65 1.07 2.34
C ILE A 251 -9.73 0.86 3.41
N ILE A 252 -9.95 1.82 4.30
CA ILE A 252 -10.97 1.73 5.37
C ILE A 252 -12.37 1.57 4.77
N ARG A 253 -12.71 2.35 3.76
CA ARG A 253 -14.01 2.21 3.08
C ARG A 253 -14.19 0.84 2.44
N VAL A 254 -13.14 0.32 1.81
CA VAL A 254 -13.14 -1.04 1.27
C VAL A 254 -13.31 -2.08 2.38
N MET A 255 -12.59 -1.97 3.49
CA MET A 255 -12.74 -2.89 4.64
C MET A 255 -14.18 -2.94 5.14
N GLN A 256 -14.92 -1.84 5.08
CA GLN A 256 -16.32 -1.71 5.52
C GLN A 256 -17.35 -2.25 4.51
N GLY A 257 -16.92 -2.73 3.35
CA GLY A 257 -17.83 -3.19 2.30
C GLY A 257 -17.33 -4.43 1.56
N ALA A 258 -17.46 -5.61 2.17
CA ALA A 258 -17.02 -6.85 1.55
C ALA A 258 -17.88 -7.24 0.33
N PRO A 259 -17.31 -7.88 -0.71
CA PRO A 259 -18.09 -8.48 -1.78
C PRO A 259 -19.09 -9.50 -1.24
N GLU A 260 -20.34 -9.43 -1.72
CA GLU A 260 -21.38 -10.36 -1.30
C GLU A 260 -21.14 -11.78 -1.81
N LYS A 261 -21.44 -12.76 -0.96
CA LYS A 261 -21.50 -14.17 -1.33
C LYS A 261 -22.81 -14.44 -2.08
N LYS A 262 -22.73 -14.81 -3.35
CA LYS A 262 -23.88 -15.08 -4.23
C LYS A 262 -23.75 -16.44 -4.89
N LYS A 263 -24.88 -16.99 -5.32
CA LYS A 263 -24.92 -18.16 -6.18
C LYS A 263 -25.34 -17.75 -7.59
N GLY A 264 -24.74 -18.35 -8.58
CA GLY A 264 -25.15 -18.24 -9.98
C GLY A 264 -26.43 -19.01 -10.27
N GLU A 265 -26.94 -18.88 -11.48
CA GLU A 265 -28.10 -19.64 -11.97
C GLU A 265 -27.85 -21.15 -11.99
N ASP A 266 -26.58 -21.56 -12.12
CA ASP A 266 -26.08 -22.92 -12.02
C ASP A 266 -25.98 -23.46 -10.57
N GLY A 267 -26.35 -22.65 -9.57
CA GLY A 267 -26.27 -22.97 -8.15
C GLY A 267 -24.84 -22.89 -7.56
N LEU A 268 -23.82 -22.61 -8.39
CA LEU A 268 -22.43 -22.49 -7.94
C LEU A 268 -22.13 -21.10 -7.39
N PRO A 269 -21.13 -20.94 -6.50
CA PRO A 269 -20.75 -19.65 -6.00
C PRO A 269 -20.26 -18.73 -7.12
N ILE A 270 -20.81 -17.52 -7.20
CA ILE A 270 -20.16 -16.40 -7.89
C ILE A 270 -19.01 -15.94 -6.96
N PRO A 271 -17.76 -15.86 -7.44
CA PRO A 271 -16.65 -15.46 -6.57
C PRO A 271 -16.97 -14.13 -5.85
N PRO A 272 -16.99 -14.08 -4.51
CA PRO A 272 -17.09 -12.82 -3.78
C PRO A 272 -15.77 -12.06 -3.86
N TYR A 273 -15.43 -11.62 -5.06
CA TYR A 273 -14.18 -11.01 -5.43
C TYR A 273 -14.39 -9.65 -6.08
N ALA A 274 -13.53 -8.69 -5.73
CA ALA A 274 -13.49 -7.39 -6.36
C ALA A 274 -12.05 -6.91 -6.53
N LEU A 275 -11.82 -6.08 -7.55
CA LEU A 275 -10.52 -5.48 -7.83
C LEU A 275 -10.72 -4.01 -8.16
N TYR A 276 -9.94 -3.12 -7.54
CA TYR A 276 -10.02 -1.69 -7.75
C TYR A 276 -8.65 -1.07 -7.92
N ASN A 277 -8.59 -0.03 -8.75
CA ASN A 277 -7.51 0.93 -8.70
C ASN A 277 -7.70 1.87 -7.51
N ILE A 278 -6.61 2.17 -6.82
CA ILE A 278 -6.57 3.21 -5.80
C ILE A 278 -5.46 4.19 -6.14
N GLY A 279 -5.84 5.34 -6.67
CA GLY A 279 -4.97 6.38 -7.19
C GLY A 279 -5.63 7.75 -7.11
N GLY A 280 -4.87 8.81 -7.38
CA GLY A 280 -5.32 10.19 -7.34
C GLY A 280 -6.28 10.57 -8.47
N GLY A 281 -6.24 9.82 -9.58
CA GLY A 281 -7.05 10.11 -10.76
C GLY A 281 -6.67 11.42 -11.47
N GLN A 282 -5.53 12.01 -11.12
CA GLN A 282 -4.99 13.24 -11.72
C GLN A 282 -3.47 13.08 -11.88
N PRO A 283 -2.99 12.72 -13.11
CA PRO A 283 -1.57 12.55 -13.35
C PRO A 283 -0.84 13.88 -13.31
N GLU A 284 0.09 14.02 -12.39
CA GLU A 284 0.93 15.20 -12.19
C GLU A 284 2.19 15.14 -13.05
N ASN A 285 2.62 16.28 -13.58
CA ASN A 285 3.90 16.40 -14.27
C ASN A 285 5.05 16.21 -13.28
N LEU A 286 6.08 15.44 -13.68
CA LEU A 286 7.20 15.14 -12.79
C LEU A 286 8.02 16.38 -12.44
N LEU A 287 8.22 17.32 -13.38
CA LEU A 287 8.96 18.56 -13.10
C LEU A 287 8.21 19.45 -12.12
N ASP A 288 6.89 19.59 -12.29
CA ASP A 288 6.05 20.38 -11.38
C ASP A 288 6.05 19.77 -9.97
N PHE A 289 6.00 18.44 -9.90
CA PHE A 289 6.11 17.71 -8.64
C PHE A 289 7.45 17.97 -7.94
N VAL A 290 8.56 17.90 -8.68
CA VAL A 290 9.91 18.10 -8.13
C VAL A 290 10.13 19.57 -7.71
N GLN A 291 9.62 20.51 -8.50
CA GLN A 291 9.67 21.93 -8.15
C GLN A 291 8.89 22.20 -6.85
N THR A 292 7.68 21.66 -6.75
CA THR A 292 6.87 21.79 -5.53
C THR A 292 7.55 21.13 -4.33
N LEU A 293 8.18 19.96 -4.51
CA LEU A 293 8.94 19.28 -3.46
C LEU A 293 10.06 20.18 -2.93
N GLN A 294 10.86 20.75 -3.82
CA GLN A 294 11.96 21.65 -3.44
C GLN A 294 11.45 22.87 -2.67
N GLU A 295 10.41 23.53 -3.16
CA GLU A 295 9.81 24.68 -2.49
C GLU A 295 9.32 24.36 -1.07
N GLU A 296 8.68 23.22 -0.88
CA GLU A 296 8.20 22.81 0.45
C GLU A 296 9.35 22.36 1.37
N LEU A 297 10.45 21.82 0.81
CA LEU A 297 11.67 21.49 1.59
C LEU A 297 12.38 22.76 2.08
N VAL A 298 12.46 23.83 1.27
CA VAL A 298 12.96 25.15 1.69
C VAL A 298 12.08 25.72 2.79
N ARG A 299 10.76 25.74 2.58
CA ARG A 299 9.79 26.22 3.58
C ARG A 299 9.91 25.50 4.93
N ALA A 300 10.16 24.19 4.93
CA ALA A 300 10.32 23.39 6.13
C ALA A 300 11.73 23.49 6.77
N GLY A 301 12.64 24.27 6.19
CA GLY A 301 14.02 24.41 6.67
C GLY A 301 14.90 23.18 6.43
N VAL A 302 14.49 22.25 5.55
CA VAL A 302 15.30 21.10 5.14
C VAL A 302 16.39 21.50 4.16
N LEU A 303 16.10 22.49 3.30
CA LEU A 303 17.03 23.13 2.38
C LEU A 303 17.16 24.61 2.76
N PRO A 304 18.31 25.26 2.48
CA PRO A 304 18.49 26.69 2.75
C PRO A 304 17.59 27.56 1.87
N GLU A 305 17.33 28.80 2.31
CA GLU A 305 16.44 29.74 1.59
C GLU A 305 16.98 30.12 0.20
N ASP A 306 18.28 30.15 0.04
CA ASP A 306 19.01 30.47 -1.19
C ASP A 306 19.39 29.22 -2.02
N TYR A 307 18.67 28.11 -1.85
CA TYR A 307 18.98 26.85 -2.52
C TYR A 307 18.80 26.93 -4.04
N GLU A 308 19.90 26.81 -4.79
CA GLU A 308 19.94 26.85 -6.26
C GLU A 308 19.57 25.46 -6.84
N PHE A 309 18.27 25.21 -6.99
CA PHE A 309 17.77 23.89 -7.40
C PHE A 309 18.28 23.45 -8.78
N ASP A 310 18.48 24.38 -9.71
CA ASP A 310 18.96 24.07 -11.08
C ASP A 310 20.35 23.48 -11.10
N GLU A 311 21.20 23.79 -10.13
CA GLU A 311 22.53 23.20 -9.98
C GLU A 311 22.50 21.76 -9.45
N HIS A 312 21.37 21.34 -8.85
CA HIS A 312 21.19 20.04 -8.21
C HIS A 312 20.23 19.12 -8.95
N LYS A 313 19.86 19.42 -10.20
CA LYS A 313 19.06 18.55 -11.06
C LYS A 313 19.76 18.26 -12.38
N ARG A 314 19.59 17.05 -12.89
CA ARG A 314 20.06 16.62 -14.20
C ARG A 314 18.94 15.93 -14.95
N LEU A 315 18.64 16.43 -16.15
CA LEU A 315 17.67 15.80 -17.04
C LEU A 315 18.36 14.68 -17.82
N VAL A 316 17.85 13.46 -17.70
CA VAL A 316 18.46 12.28 -18.32
C VAL A 316 17.42 11.50 -19.15
N PRO A 317 17.87 10.66 -20.11
CA PRO A 317 16.98 9.81 -20.90
C PRO A 317 16.11 8.89 -20.03
N MET A 318 15.02 8.38 -20.60
CA MET A 318 14.15 7.41 -19.96
C MET A 318 14.89 6.12 -19.64
N GLN A 319 14.61 5.54 -18.48
CA GLN A 319 15.19 4.24 -18.10
C GLN A 319 14.39 3.07 -18.71
N PRO A 320 15.07 1.95 -19.02
CA PRO A 320 14.40 0.73 -19.42
C PRO A 320 13.37 0.27 -18.37
N GLY A 321 12.17 -0.10 -18.81
CA GLY A 321 11.09 -0.56 -17.94
C GLY A 321 10.25 0.56 -17.32
N ASP A 322 10.60 1.83 -17.48
CA ASP A 322 9.75 2.96 -17.08
C ASP A 322 8.64 3.21 -18.12
N VAL A 323 7.51 3.73 -17.64
CA VAL A 323 6.39 4.16 -18.49
C VAL A 323 6.26 5.68 -18.46
N PRO A 324 5.86 6.36 -19.57
CA PRO A 324 5.76 7.82 -19.58
C PRO A 324 4.63 8.36 -18.71
N VAL A 325 3.52 7.61 -18.59
CA VAL A 325 2.33 8.04 -17.84
C VAL A 325 1.81 6.89 -16.98
N THR A 326 1.48 7.19 -15.73
CA THR A 326 0.60 6.35 -14.91
C THR A 326 -0.65 7.15 -14.56
N TYR A 327 -1.82 6.57 -14.80
CA TYR A 327 -3.10 7.24 -14.59
C TYR A 327 -4.15 6.19 -14.20
N ALA A 328 -4.68 6.29 -12.98
CA ALA A 328 -5.70 5.38 -12.47
C ALA A 328 -7.09 5.75 -12.97
N ASP A 329 -7.84 4.78 -13.48
CA ASP A 329 -9.29 4.85 -13.49
C ASP A 329 -9.80 4.38 -12.13
N SER A 330 -10.13 5.32 -11.25
CA SER A 330 -10.65 5.07 -9.89
C SER A 330 -12.16 5.15 -9.80
N THR A 331 -12.88 5.27 -10.93
CA THR A 331 -14.35 5.42 -10.99
C THR A 331 -15.09 4.26 -10.33
N GLY A 332 -14.54 3.03 -10.43
CA GLY A 332 -15.11 1.87 -9.75
C GLY A 332 -15.08 2.02 -8.22
N LEU A 333 -14.00 2.54 -7.66
CA LEU A 333 -13.85 2.76 -6.22
C LEU A 333 -14.74 3.92 -5.75
N GLU A 334 -14.85 4.99 -6.54
CA GLU A 334 -15.74 6.10 -6.28
C GLU A 334 -17.20 5.66 -6.28
N ARG A 335 -17.64 4.95 -7.33
CA ARG A 335 -19.02 4.45 -7.47
C ARG A 335 -19.42 3.53 -6.31
N ASP A 336 -18.52 2.58 -5.94
CA ASP A 336 -18.87 1.49 -5.03
C ASP A 336 -18.66 1.84 -3.56
N TYR A 337 -17.78 2.82 -3.25
CA TYR A 337 -17.40 3.20 -1.89
C TYR A 337 -17.45 4.71 -1.63
N GLY A 338 -17.83 5.53 -2.62
CA GLY A 338 -17.85 6.99 -2.50
C GLY A 338 -16.46 7.58 -2.25
N PHE A 339 -15.40 6.87 -2.66
CA PHE A 339 -14.02 7.32 -2.42
C PHE A 339 -13.57 8.28 -3.50
N THR A 340 -13.08 9.45 -3.08
CA THR A 340 -12.40 10.42 -3.94
C THR A 340 -11.24 11.02 -3.15
N PRO A 341 -10.00 11.00 -3.70
CA PRO A 341 -8.85 11.66 -3.08
C PRO A 341 -9.09 13.16 -2.90
N LYS A 342 -8.58 13.74 -1.81
CA LYS A 342 -8.84 15.14 -1.43
C LYS A 342 -7.58 15.97 -1.29
N ILE A 343 -6.45 15.35 -1.01
CA ILE A 343 -5.20 16.06 -0.70
C ILE A 343 -4.40 16.30 -1.98
N GLY A 344 -4.25 17.57 -2.33
CA GLY A 344 -3.43 17.97 -3.48
C GLY A 344 -1.93 17.84 -3.20
N ILE A 345 -1.13 17.83 -4.30
CA ILE A 345 0.32 17.58 -4.27
C ILE A 345 1.03 18.53 -3.31
N ARG A 346 0.78 19.84 -3.41
CA ARG A 346 1.46 20.85 -2.57
C ARG A 346 1.21 20.62 -1.08
N GLU A 347 -0.04 20.37 -0.70
CA GLU A 347 -0.38 20.08 0.69
C GLU A 347 0.30 18.82 1.20
N GLY A 348 0.26 17.74 0.41
CA GLY A 348 0.87 16.47 0.78
C GLY A 348 2.40 16.57 0.90
N LEU A 349 3.06 17.30 -0.03
CA LEU A 349 4.51 17.51 0.01
C LEU A 349 4.92 18.42 1.17
N ARG A 350 4.11 19.44 1.52
CA ARG A 350 4.32 20.23 2.72
C ARG A 350 4.33 19.37 3.98
N LYS A 351 3.31 18.54 4.17
CA LYS A 351 3.22 17.61 5.31
C LYS A 351 4.40 16.63 5.35
N PHE A 352 4.84 16.16 4.18
CA PHE A 352 6.05 15.33 4.09
C PHE A 352 7.31 16.08 4.51
N ALA A 353 7.52 17.31 4.00
CA ALA A 353 8.69 18.12 4.30
C ALA A 353 8.77 18.50 5.80
N GLU A 354 7.65 18.89 6.41
CA GLU A 354 7.54 19.16 7.85
C GLU A 354 7.87 17.90 8.68
N TRP A 355 7.33 16.75 8.29
CA TRP A 355 7.66 15.48 8.95
C TRP A 355 9.14 15.14 8.79
N TYR A 356 9.70 15.33 7.59
CA TYR A 356 11.10 15.00 7.30
C TYR A 356 12.04 15.89 8.15
N ALA A 357 11.77 17.20 8.23
CA ALA A 357 12.52 18.11 9.08
C ALA A 357 12.51 17.65 10.55
N ASN A 358 11.35 17.34 11.09
CA ASN A 358 11.18 16.88 12.47
C ASN A 358 11.86 15.53 12.75
N TYR A 359 11.70 14.57 11.83
CA TYR A 359 12.25 13.23 12.01
C TYR A 359 13.77 13.22 12.00
N TYR A 360 14.41 13.97 11.09
CA TYR A 360 15.86 14.01 10.97
C TYR A 360 16.54 15.03 11.88
N SER A 361 15.88 16.10 12.33
CA SER A 361 16.44 17.01 13.35
C SER A 361 16.48 16.38 14.74
N TYR A 362 15.54 15.50 15.06
CA TYR A 362 15.58 14.71 16.31
C TYR A 362 16.75 13.70 16.34
N ARG A 363 17.30 13.33 15.16
CA ARG A 363 18.43 12.38 15.03
C ARG A 363 19.80 13.05 14.88
N ALA A 364 19.86 14.35 14.75
CA ALA A 364 21.13 15.10 14.71
C ALA A 364 21.54 15.53 16.11
#